data_affa1bb762ffd550b94fba886965d484
#
_entry.id   affa1bb762ffd550b94fba886965d484
#
_cell.length_a   1.000
_cell.length_b   1.000
_cell.length_c   1.000
_cell.angle_alpha   90.00
_cell.angle_beta   90.00
_cell.angle_gamma   90.00
#
_symmetry.space_group_name_H-M   'P 1'
#
loop_
_entity.id
_entity.type
_entity.pdbx_description
1 polymer ?
#
loop_
_entity_poly.entity_id
_entity_poly.type
_entity_poly.pdbx_seq_one_letter_code
_entity_poly.pdbx_strand_id
1 'polypeptide(L)'
;MKFSGKALVLFCLASLGACSRQEPATPPASSAPPAAVQPAPTPPAADKAPVELSPELVARLERPHSPVLGAAKGRVTVVEVLDPACEACRAYAPVVEQLLFLYPEDVRVVVRFADFHPPSQEAIRLLEASRQQGKFHQVLEALFERQSEWASHSAPDASRAWKIASDAGVDVAKARKAANADGVSKMLALESEDLVALKVERTPTFFVNGKLLVDFGPKQLFALVKEEAGKTAQ
;
A
#
# COMPACT_ATOMS: atom_id res chain seq x y z
N MET A 1 -4.86 -62.89 -0.56
CA MET A 1 -6.22 -63.38 -0.50
C MET A 1 -7.03 -62.35 -1.28
N LYS A 2 -7.29 -62.47 -2.56
CA LYS A 2 -8.29 -63.22 -3.35
C LYS A 2 -9.69 -63.01 -2.80
N PHE A 3 -10.53 -62.28 -3.58
CA PHE A 3 -11.79 -62.70 -4.25
C PHE A 3 -12.44 -61.41 -4.75
N SER A 4 -12.66 -61.09 -6.01
CA SER A 4 -13.36 -61.76 -7.14
C SER A 4 -14.90 -61.79 -7.00
N GLY A 5 -15.58 -61.32 -8.04
CA GLY A 5 -16.95 -61.62 -8.39
C GLY A 5 -17.75 -60.41 -8.86
N LYS A 6 -17.84 -60.03 -10.15
CA LYS A 6 -18.80 -60.46 -11.20
C LYS A 6 -20.27 -60.29 -10.80
N ALA A 7 -21.05 -59.43 -11.50
CA ALA A 7 -22.00 -59.95 -12.48
C ALA A 7 -22.76 -58.78 -13.19
N LEU A 8 -22.81 -58.92 -14.46
CA LEU A 8 -23.56 -58.36 -15.56
C LEU A 8 -25.04 -58.76 -15.50
N VAL A 9 -25.99 -57.82 -15.68
CA VAL A 9 -27.30 -58.14 -16.27
C VAL A 9 -27.76 -57.03 -17.17
N LEU A 10 -27.90 -57.37 -18.40
CA LEU A 10 -28.45 -56.68 -19.55
C LEU A 10 -29.99 -56.87 -19.53
N PHE A 11 -30.80 -55.82 -19.69
CA PHE A 11 -32.18 -55.96 -20.14
C PHE A 11 -32.53 -54.82 -21.13
N CYS A 12 -32.62 -55.23 -22.37
CA CYS A 12 -33.31 -54.52 -23.44
C CYS A 12 -34.80 -54.66 -23.29
N LEU A 13 -35.53 -53.54 -23.40
CA LEU A 13 -36.93 -53.59 -23.86
C LEU A 13 -37.19 -52.35 -24.70
N ALA A 14 -37.46 -52.63 -25.95
CA ALA A 14 -37.95 -51.70 -26.93
C ALA A 14 -39.44 -51.44 -26.73
N SER A 15 -39.89 -50.22 -26.87
CA SER A 15 -41.28 -49.91 -27.19
C SER A 15 -41.35 -48.71 -28.13
N LEU A 16 -41.96 -48.99 -29.25
CA LEU A 16 -42.34 -48.12 -30.33
C LEU A 16 -43.46 -47.15 -29.90
N GLY A 17 -43.45 -45.96 -30.44
CA GLY A 17 -44.70 -45.31 -30.71
C GLY A 17 -44.80 -43.81 -30.46
N ALA A 18 -44.96 -43.11 -31.53
CA ALA A 18 -45.77 -41.93 -31.79
C ALA A 18 -44.97 -40.70 -32.27
N CYS A 19 -44.95 -40.53 -33.59
CA CYS A 19 -44.69 -39.28 -34.26
C CYS A 19 -45.78 -38.25 -33.90
N SER A 20 -45.45 -37.24 -33.17
CA SER A 20 -46.19 -35.99 -33.13
C SER A 20 -45.37 -34.94 -33.86
N ARG A 21 -45.92 -34.46 -34.99
CA ARG A 21 -45.43 -33.31 -35.73
C ARG A 21 -45.54 -32.10 -34.80
N GLN A 22 -44.40 -31.55 -34.38
CA GLN A 22 -44.32 -30.26 -33.74
C GLN A 22 -44.01 -29.19 -34.80
N GLU A 23 -44.92 -28.23 -34.92
CA GLU A 23 -44.71 -27.03 -35.75
C GLU A 23 -43.45 -26.26 -35.28
N PRO A 24 -42.71 -25.61 -36.19
CA PRO A 24 -41.55 -24.85 -35.79
C PRO A 24 -41.99 -23.57 -35.07
N ALA A 25 -41.75 -23.52 -33.76
CA ALA A 25 -41.91 -22.30 -32.99
C ALA A 25 -40.89 -21.26 -33.45
N THR A 26 -41.41 -20.12 -33.85
CA THR A 26 -40.61 -18.88 -34.10
C THR A 26 -39.79 -18.55 -32.88
N PRO A 27 -38.46 -18.26 -33.02
CA PRO A 27 -37.66 -17.83 -31.90
C PRO A 27 -38.15 -16.47 -31.39
N PRO A 28 -38.22 -16.24 -30.07
CA PRO A 28 -38.56 -14.94 -29.54
C PRO A 28 -37.45 -13.92 -29.91
N ALA A 29 -37.89 -12.72 -30.30
CA ALA A 29 -37.02 -11.61 -30.63
C ALA A 29 -35.97 -11.39 -29.55
N SER A 30 -34.69 -11.42 -29.95
CA SER A 30 -33.54 -11.10 -29.11
C SER A 30 -33.71 -9.67 -28.58
N SER A 31 -34.06 -9.53 -27.32
CA SER A 31 -33.96 -8.25 -26.61
C SER A 31 -32.49 -7.88 -26.52
N ALA A 32 -32.08 -6.87 -27.23
CA ALA A 32 -30.74 -6.28 -27.10
C ALA A 32 -30.49 -5.92 -25.60
N PRO A 33 -29.30 -6.19 -25.06
CA PRO A 33 -28.96 -5.77 -23.73
C PRO A 33 -29.06 -4.25 -23.62
N PRO A 34 -29.52 -3.68 -22.49
CA PRO A 34 -29.55 -2.25 -22.30
C PRO A 34 -28.13 -1.69 -22.46
N ALA A 35 -28.00 -0.66 -23.28
CA ALA A 35 -26.75 0.03 -23.48
C ALA A 35 -26.16 0.42 -22.12
N ALA A 36 -24.94 -0.06 -21.82
CA ALA A 36 -24.21 0.33 -20.65
C ALA A 36 -24.07 1.85 -20.65
N VAL A 37 -24.71 2.51 -19.70
CA VAL A 37 -24.53 3.94 -19.44
C VAL A 37 -23.09 4.12 -19.04
N GLN A 38 -22.25 4.57 -19.97
CA GLN A 38 -20.91 5.01 -19.64
C GLN A 38 -21.04 6.22 -18.69
N PRO A 39 -20.39 6.20 -17.51
CA PRO A 39 -20.36 7.39 -16.69
C PRO A 39 -19.74 8.52 -17.51
N ALA A 40 -20.38 9.68 -17.50
CA ALA A 40 -19.85 10.88 -18.14
C ALA A 40 -18.41 11.11 -17.67
N PRO A 41 -17.47 11.53 -18.54
CA PRO A 41 -16.12 11.83 -18.12
C PRO A 41 -16.18 12.91 -17.04
N THR A 42 -15.71 12.56 -15.83
CA THR A 42 -15.52 13.51 -14.75
C THR A 42 -14.60 14.61 -15.28
N PRO A 43 -14.98 15.91 -15.21
CA PRO A 43 -14.08 16.97 -15.64
C PRO A 43 -12.75 16.80 -14.88
N PRO A 44 -11.60 17.05 -15.53
CA PRO A 44 -10.32 16.98 -14.85
C PRO A 44 -10.39 17.91 -13.64
N ALA A 45 -10.17 17.36 -12.45
CA ALA A 45 -10.03 18.16 -11.24
C ALA A 45 -8.93 19.18 -11.54
N ALA A 46 -9.23 20.46 -11.38
CA ALA A 46 -8.23 21.49 -11.57
C ALA A 46 -7.04 21.19 -10.65
N ASP A 47 -5.84 21.06 -11.23
CA ASP A 47 -4.60 20.78 -10.50
C ASP A 47 -4.46 21.83 -9.37
N LYS A 48 -4.64 21.41 -8.14
CA LYS A 48 -4.48 22.29 -6.99
C LYS A 48 -2.99 22.49 -6.74
N ALA A 49 -2.56 23.73 -6.71
CA ALA A 49 -1.17 24.06 -6.42
C ALA A 49 -0.73 23.50 -5.07
N PRO A 50 0.53 23.05 -4.93
CA PRO A 50 1.11 22.67 -3.66
C PRO A 50 1.04 23.81 -2.65
N VAL A 51 0.87 23.49 -1.37
CA VAL A 51 0.77 24.49 -0.28
C VAL A 51 2.09 24.50 0.49
N GLU A 52 2.74 25.66 0.53
CA GLU A 52 3.93 25.85 1.37
C GLU A 52 3.57 25.87 2.85
N LEU A 53 4.35 25.15 3.63
CA LEU A 53 4.24 25.13 5.08
C LEU A 53 5.02 26.30 5.71
N SER A 54 4.58 26.73 6.88
CA SER A 54 5.39 27.65 7.70
C SER A 54 6.68 26.98 8.18
N PRO A 55 7.74 27.74 8.50
CA PRO A 55 8.99 27.17 9.00
C PRO A 55 8.81 26.25 10.22
N GLU A 56 7.87 26.56 11.11
CA GLU A 56 7.57 25.76 12.31
C GLU A 56 7.00 24.39 11.92
N LEU A 57 6.16 24.34 10.89
CA LEU A 57 5.60 23.08 10.39
C LEU A 57 6.64 22.29 9.58
N VAL A 58 7.48 22.97 8.80
CA VAL A 58 8.60 22.35 8.09
C VAL A 58 9.54 21.64 9.09
N ALA A 59 9.84 22.25 10.23
CA ALA A 59 10.66 21.64 11.28
C ALA A 59 10.05 20.37 11.90
N ARG A 60 8.75 20.10 11.68
CA ARG A 60 8.08 18.87 12.11
C ARG A 60 8.11 17.76 11.08
N LEU A 61 8.47 18.06 9.83
CA LEU A 61 8.46 17.07 8.74
C LEU A 61 9.53 15.98 8.88
N GLU A 62 10.65 16.30 9.51
CA GLU A 62 11.73 15.36 9.75
C GLU A 62 12.15 15.39 11.23
N ARG A 63 12.37 14.20 11.77
CA ARG A 63 12.85 14.00 13.14
C ARG A 63 14.14 13.16 13.13
N PRO A 64 14.97 13.25 14.15
CA PRO A 64 16.22 12.47 14.21
C PRO A 64 16.02 10.95 14.11
N HIS A 65 14.83 10.46 14.43
CA HIS A 65 14.49 9.04 14.31
C HIS A 65 13.87 8.67 12.96
N SER A 66 13.52 9.64 12.10
CA SER A 66 12.85 9.36 10.83
C SER A 66 13.75 8.51 9.93
N PRO A 67 13.26 7.36 9.42
CA PRO A 67 13.99 6.60 8.40
C PRO A 67 14.15 7.42 7.12
N VAL A 68 15.31 7.27 6.48
CA VAL A 68 15.61 7.95 5.21
C VAL A 68 15.98 6.89 4.18
N LEU A 69 15.36 6.98 3.00
CA LEU A 69 15.67 6.17 1.82
C LEU A 69 16.33 7.06 0.76
N GLY A 70 17.15 6.47 -0.11
CA GLY A 70 17.84 7.18 -1.20
C GLY A 70 19.05 7.99 -0.74
N ALA A 71 19.29 9.12 -1.38
CA ALA A 71 20.47 9.96 -1.16
C ALA A 71 20.49 10.57 0.24
N ALA A 72 21.45 10.19 1.09
CA ALA A 72 21.52 10.70 2.47
C ALA A 72 21.59 12.24 2.56
N LYS A 73 22.11 12.90 1.52
CA LYS A 73 22.25 14.36 1.39
C LYS A 73 21.53 14.88 0.14
N GLY A 74 20.47 14.20 -0.30
CA GLY A 74 19.68 14.62 -1.42
C GLY A 74 19.11 16.03 -1.20
N ARG A 75 19.20 16.85 -2.22
CA ARG A 75 18.75 18.26 -2.18
C ARG A 75 17.23 18.41 -2.31
N VAL A 76 16.53 17.37 -2.74
CA VAL A 76 15.07 17.30 -2.73
C VAL A 76 14.64 16.31 -1.65
N THR A 77 14.00 16.83 -0.62
CA THR A 77 13.45 16.03 0.47
C THR A 77 11.98 15.75 0.19
N VAL A 78 11.66 14.52 -0.08
CA VAL A 78 10.27 14.01 -0.12
C VAL A 78 9.97 13.42 1.25
N VAL A 79 8.97 13.94 1.93
CA VAL A 79 8.46 13.36 3.17
C VAL A 79 7.21 12.57 2.83
N GLU A 80 7.23 11.28 3.11
CA GLU A 80 6.06 10.41 3.00
C GLU A 80 5.54 10.09 4.39
N VAL A 81 4.31 10.52 4.67
CA VAL A 81 3.57 10.00 5.82
C VAL A 81 2.87 8.74 5.37
N LEU A 82 3.34 7.61 5.86
CA LEU A 82 2.80 6.31 5.51
C LEU A 82 2.24 5.57 6.73
N ASP A 83 1.24 4.75 6.46
CA ASP A 83 0.74 3.75 7.39
C ASP A 83 1.03 2.37 6.80
N PRO A 84 1.76 1.48 7.49
CA PRO A 84 2.15 0.18 6.94
C PRO A 84 0.96 -0.71 6.55
N ALA A 85 -0.19 -0.53 7.20
CA ALA A 85 -1.39 -1.29 6.89
C ALA A 85 -2.29 -0.64 5.83
N CYS A 86 -1.97 0.59 5.39
CA CYS A 86 -2.74 1.30 4.38
C CYS A 86 -2.48 0.74 2.97
N GLU A 87 -3.53 0.31 2.28
CA GLU A 87 -3.44 -0.25 0.92
C GLU A 87 -3.00 0.80 -0.12
N ALA A 88 -3.37 2.07 0.09
CA ALA A 88 -2.92 3.15 -0.77
C ALA A 88 -1.41 3.40 -0.60
N CYS A 89 -0.84 3.29 0.61
CA CYS A 89 0.61 3.34 0.83
C CYS A 89 1.32 2.22 0.08
N ARG A 90 0.82 0.98 0.18
CA ARG A 90 1.32 -0.15 -0.61
C ARG A 90 1.30 0.15 -2.11
N ALA A 91 0.20 0.70 -2.62
CA ALA A 91 0.07 1.03 -4.05
C ALA A 91 1.04 2.13 -4.49
N TYR A 92 1.47 3.00 -3.58
CA TYR A 92 2.45 4.07 -3.85
C TYR A 92 3.90 3.66 -3.65
N ALA A 93 4.20 2.54 -2.98
CA ALA A 93 5.57 2.06 -2.81
C ALA A 93 6.36 1.99 -4.13
N PRO A 94 5.82 1.41 -5.24
CA PRO A 94 6.52 1.43 -6.53
C PRO A 94 6.76 2.84 -7.10
N VAL A 95 5.91 3.82 -6.77
CA VAL A 95 6.07 5.22 -7.20
C VAL A 95 7.26 5.85 -6.49
N VAL A 96 7.39 5.59 -5.18
CA VAL A 96 8.53 6.05 -4.36
C VAL A 96 9.83 5.42 -4.85
N GLU A 97 9.84 4.11 -5.10
CA GLU A 97 11.00 3.40 -5.67
C GLU A 97 11.41 4.01 -7.02
N GLN A 98 10.44 4.31 -7.88
CA GLN A 98 10.72 4.95 -9.16
C GLN A 98 11.33 6.35 -8.99
N LEU A 99 10.90 7.14 -8.02
CA LEU A 99 11.52 8.43 -7.70
C LEU A 99 12.97 8.27 -7.29
N LEU A 100 13.26 7.33 -6.40
CA LEU A 100 14.62 7.03 -5.95
C LEU A 100 15.52 6.54 -7.09
N PHE A 101 14.95 5.74 -8.00
CA PHE A 101 15.68 5.25 -9.19
C PHE A 101 16.00 6.37 -10.18
N LEU A 102 15.06 7.30 -10.42
CA LEU A 102 15.23 8.39 -11.40
C LEU A 102 16.11 9.53 -10.88
N TYR A 103 16.19 9.69 -9.56
CA TYR A 103 16.94 10.79 -8.92
C TYR A 103 17.86 10.26 -7.79
N PRO A 104 18.78 9.31 -8.10
CA PRO A 104 19.52 8.56 -7.09
C PRO A 104 20.44 9.44 -6.23
N GLU A 105 20.90 10.58 -6.74
CA GLU A 105 21.78 11.52 -6.04
C GLU A 105 21.02 12.72 -5.47
N ASP A 106 19.84 13.01 -5.98
CA ASP A 106 19.13 14.26 -5.68
C ASP A 106 18.00 14.07 -4.67
N VAL A 107 17.33 12.92 -4.68
CA VAL A 107 16.14 12.67 -3.85
C VAL A 107 16.47 11.84 -2.62
N ARG A 108 16.01 12.33 -1.50
CA ARG A 108 15.89 11.56 -0.25
C ARG A 108 14.43 11.47 0.14
N VAL A 109 14.00 10.29 0.57
CA VAL A 109 12.64 10.07 1.08
C VAL A 109 12.72 9.88 2.58
N VAL A 110 12.11 10.80 3.33
CA VAL A 110 11.97 10.76 4.78
C VAL A 110 10.64 10.10 5.09
N VAL A 111 10.66 8.99 5.80
CA VAL A 111 9.46 8.28 6.20
C VAL A 111 8.97 8.80 7.55
N ARG A 112 7.68 9.17 7.61
CA ARG A 112 6.95 9.47 8.84
C ARG A 112 5.81 8.47 8.97
N PHE A 113 5.48 8.10 10.19
CA PHE A 113 4.50 7.04 10.44
C PHE A 113 3.16 7.58 10.90
N ALA A 114 2.08 6.99 10.33
CA ALA A 114 0.72 7.09 10.86
C ALA A 114 0.24 5.69 11.28
N ASP A 115 -0.55 5.61 12.33
CA ASP A 115 -1.14 4.37 12.86
C ASP A 115 -2.68 4.42 12.77
N PHE A 116 -3.19 4.77 11.58
CA PHE A 116 -4.63 4.95 11.34
C PHE A 116 -5.41 3.63 11.23
N HIS A 117 -4.70 2.50 11.08
CA HIS A 117 -5.31 1.17 10.99
C HIS A 117 -4.94 0.32 12.22
N PRO A 118 -5.82 -0.59 12.68
CA PRO A 118 -5.61 -1.36 13.90
C PRO A 118 -4.26 -2.07 14.03
N PRO A 119 -3.70 -2.72 12.97
CA PRO A 119 -2.42 -3.43 13.10
C PRO A 119 -1.18 -2.54 12.92
N SER A 120 -1.34 -1.26 12.57
CA SER A 120 -0.24 -0.40 12.15
C SER A 120 0.74 -0.09 13.26
N GLN A 121 0.27 0.15 14.48
CA GLN A 121 1.14 0.48 15.59
C GLN A 121 2.17 -0.63 15.87
N GLU A 122 1.75 -1.89 15.82
CA GLU A 122 2.65 -3.03 16.01
C GLU A 122 3.63 -3.16 14.83
N ALA A 123 3.16 -2.93 13.60
CA ALA A 123 4.01 -2.94 12.41
C ALA A 123 5.05 -1.81 12.44
N ILE A 124 4.70 -0.61 12.91
CA ILE A 124 5.64 0.50 13.08
C ILE A 124 6.71 0.15 14.13
N ARG A 125 6.33 -0.44 15.25
CA ARG A 125 7.26 -0.92 16.26
C ARG A 125 8.24 -1.95 15.70
N LEU A 126 7.75 -2.87 14.88
CA LEU A 126 8.55 -3.85 14.17
C LEU A 126 9.51 -3.18 13.17
N LEU A 127 9.03 -2.24 12.36
CA LEU A 127 9.85 -1.51 11.39
C LEU A 127 10.99 -0.74 12.06
N GLU A 128 10.70 -0.04 13.16
CA GLU A 128 11.71 0.67 13.94
C GLU A 128 12.76 -0.28 14.55
N ALA A 129 12.33 -1.43 15.05
CA ALA A 129 13.24 -2.47 15.53
C ALA A 129 14.08 -3.09 14.40
N SER A 130 13.52 -3.23 13.21
CA SER A 130 14.21 -3.71 12.01
C SER A 130 15.24 -2.70 11.52
N ARG A 131 14.97 -1.40 11.66
CA ARG A 131 15.88 -0.30 11.35
C ARG A 131 17.18 -0.41 12.16
N GLN A 132 17.09 -0.77 13.43
CA GLN A 132 18.26 -0.99 14.29
C GLN A 132 19.13 -2.19 13.83
N GLN A 133 18.59 -3.03 12.96
CA GLN A 133 19.31 -4.16 12.32
C GLN A 133 19.70 -3.85 10.86
N GLY A 134 19.50 -2.61 10.39
CA GLY A 134 19.78 -2.23 8.99
C GLY A 134 18.81 -2.85 7.97
N LYS A 135 17.60 -3.26 8.41
CA LYS A 135 16.65 -4.00 7.58
C LYS A 135 15.32 -3.27 7.36
N PHE A 136 15.29 -1.96 7.62
CA PHE A 136 14.05 -1.17 7.53
C PHE A 136 13.36 -1.31 6.16
N HIS A 137 14.07 -0.96 5.10
CA HIS A 137 13.52 -0.95 3.74
C HIS A 137 13.07 -2.34 3.31
N GLN A 138 13.93 -3.34 3.48
CA GLN A 138 13.62 -4.73 3.15
C GLN A 138 12.37 -5.27 3.87
N VAL A 139 12.18 -4.89 5.15
CA VAL A 139 11.02 -5.32 5.92
C VAL A 139 9.77 -4.56 5.50
N LEU A 140 9.87 -3.26 5.21
CA LEU A 140 8.76 -2.46 4.72
C LEU A 140 8.22 -3.01 3.39
N GLU A 141 9.10 -3.31 2.44
CA GLU A 141 8.74 -3.94 1.16
C GLU A 141 8.04 -5.29 1.39
N ALA A 142 8.62 -6.17 2.20
CA ALA A 142 8.03 -7.48 2.50
C ALA A 142 6.65 -7.37 3.18
N LEU A 143 6.46 -6.37 4.05
CA LEU A 143 5.17 -6.10 4.68
C LEU A 143 4.14 -5.61 3.65
N PHE A 144 4.52 -4.76 2.70
CA PHE A 144 3.64 -4.33 1.62
C PHE A 144 3.31 -5.45 0.65
N GLU A 145 4.28 -6.24 0.21
CA GLU A 145 4.05 -7.38 -0.68
C GLU A 145 3.04 -8.37 -0.11
N ARG A 146 3.12 -8.61 1.19
CA ARG A 146 2.28 -9.57 1.91
C ARG A 146 1.21 -8.91 2.78
N GLN A 147 0.84 -7.66 2.47
CA GLN A 147 -0.05 -6.85 3.31
C GLN A 147 -1.39 -7.54 3.62
N SER A 148 -1.98 -8.23 2.64
CA SER A 148 -3.25 -8.94 2.82
C SER A 148 -3.17 -10.09 3.85
N GLU A 149 -1.98 -10.60 4.15
CA GLU A 149 -1.80 -11.68 5.12
C GLU A 149 -1.92 -11.18 6.57
N TRP A 150 -1.53 -9.92 6.85
CA TRP A 150 -1.43 -9.41 8.22
C TRP A 150 -2.31 -8.17 8.48
N ALA A 151 -2.67 -7.40 7.46
CA ALA A 151 -3.42 -6.14 7.56
C ALA A 151 -4.80 -6.22 6.89
N SER A 152 -5.41 -7.40 6.81
CA SER A 152 -6.75 -7.58 6.29
C SER A 152 -7.78 -6.80 7.12
N HIS A 153 -8.69 -6.08 6.47
CA HIS A 153 -9.75 -5.33 7.14
C HIS A 153 -10.68 -6.20 8.00
N SER A 154 -10.92 -7.45 7.58
CA SER A 154 -11.84 -8.35 8.27
C SER A 154 -11.20 -9.12 9.43
N ALA A 155 -9.89 -9.35 9.37
CA ALA A 155 -9.16 -10.15 10.35
C ALA A 155 -7.69 -9.73 10.41
N PRO A 156 -7.38 -8.52 10.92
CA PRO A 156 -6.01 -8.07 11.05
C PRO A 156 -5.25 -8.93 12.05
N ASP A 157 -4.04 -9.36 11.68
CA ASP A 157 -3.18 -10.21 12.52
C ASP A 157 -1.75 -9.70 12.48
N ALA A 158 -1.43 -8.77 13.36
CA ALA A 158 -0.10 -8.21 13.49
C ALA A 158 1.00 -9.26 13.81
N SER A 159 0.63 -10.45 14.33
CA SER A 159 1.60 -11.51 14.59
C SER A 159 2.23 -12.04 13.30
N ARG A 160 1.51 -12.02 12.19
CA ARG A 160 2.02 -12.40 10.86
C ARG A 160 3.06 -11.42 10.33
N ALA A 161 2.96 -10.12 10.68
CA ALA A 161 3.98 -9.15 10.33
C ALA A 161 5.36 -9.55 10.90
N TRP A 162 5.40 -10.08 12.12
CA TRP A 162 6.63 -10.59 12.73
C TRP A 162 7.21 -11.80 11.99
N LYS A 163 6.34 -12.69 11.48
CA LYS A 163 6.79 -13.80 10.66
C LYS A 163 7.38 -13.31 9.34
N ILE A 164 6.73 -12.35 8.69
CA ILE A 164 7.23 -11.74 7.46
C ILE A 164 8.61 -11.11 7.67
N ALA A 165 8.80 -10.38 8.76
CA ALA A 165 10.09 -9.81 9.09
C ALA A 165 11.17 -10.87 9.37
N SER A 166 10.79 -12.00 10.00
CA SER A 166 11.67 -13.15 10.17
C SER A 166 12.11 -13.72 8.82
N ASP A 167 11.17 -13.89 7.90
CA ASP A 167 11.44 -14.38 6.54
C ASP A 167 12.37 -13.41 5.76
N ALA A 168 12.26 -12.09 6.04
CA ALA A 168 13.17 -11.04 5.56
C ALA A 168 14.50 -10.96 6.34
N GLY A 169 14.77 -11.91 7.23
CA GLY A 169 16.05 -12.09 7.91
C GLY A 169 16.24 -11.20 9.16
N VAL A 170 15.17 -10.71 9.78
CA VAL A 170 15.23 -10.02 11.06
C VAL A 170 15.43 -11.03 12.20
N ASP A 171 16.36 -10.75 13.10
CA ASP A 171 16.40 -11.41 14.40
C ASP A 171 15.20 -10.96 15.25
N VAL A 172 14.15 -11.79 15.25
CA VAL A 172 12.88 -11.47 15.88
C VAL A 172 13.01 -11.35 17.40
N ALA A 173 13.86 -12.14 18.04
CA ALA A 173 14.04 -12.06 19.50
C ALA A 173 14.64 -10.71 19.91
N LYS A 174 15.66 -10.26 19.19
CA LYS A 174 16.28 -8.94 19.35
C LYS A 174 15.30 -7.82 18.99
N ALA A 175 14.57 -7.97 17.87
CA ALA A 175 13.62 -6.96 17.43
C ALA A 175 12.44 -6.77 18.38
N ARG A 176 11.88 -7.84 18.97
CA ARG A 176 10.79 -7.72 19.97
C ARG A 176 11.22 -6.95 21.21
N LYS A 177 12.46 -7.18 21.66
CA LYS A 177 13.02 -6.40 22.78
C LYS A 177 13.14 -4.92 22.43
N ALA A 178 13.63 -4.60 21.23
CA ALA A 178 13.78 -3.22 20.76
C ALA A 178 12.42 -2.53 20.53
N ALA A 179 11.44 -3.23 19.95
CA ALA A 179 10.10 -2.73 19.68
C ALA A 179 9.33 -2.32 20.96
N ASN A 180 9.62 -2.98 22.09
CA ASN A 180 9.01 -2.69 23.38
C ASN A 180 9.81 -1.67 24.22
N ALA A 181 10.88 -1.09 23.70
CA ALA A 181 11.63 -0.08 24.41
C ALA A 181 10.82 1.23 24.56
N ASP A 182 10.98 1.91 25.69
CA ASP A 182 10.29 3.18 26.00
C ASP A 182 10.49 4.24 24.89
N GLY A 183 11.65 4.22 24.26
CA GLY A 183 11.98 5.12 23.16
C GLY A 183 11.02 5.00 21.96
N VAL A 184 10.57 3.79 21.64
CA VAL A 184 9.62 3.55 20.54
C VAL A 184 8.24 4.10 20.89
N SER A 185 7.79 3.96 22.14
CA SER A 185 6.52 4.54 22.60
C SER A 185 6.55 6.08 22.57
N LYS A 186 7.67 6.69 22.96
CA LYS A 186 7.87 8.14 22.88
C LYS A 186 7.92 8.62 21.43
N MET A 187 8.55 7.86 20.55
CA MET A 187 8.57 8.14 19.10
C MET A 187 7.16 8.14 18.53
N LEU A 188 6.35 7.10 18.79
CA LEU A 188 4.97 7.01 18.32
C LEU A 188 4.11 8.19 18.82
N ALA A 189 4.28 8.59 20.07
CA ALA A 189 3.56 9.75 20.61
C ALA A 189 3.95 11.06 19.88
N LEU A 190 5.23 11.23 19.58
CA LEU A 190 5.71 12.40 18.82
C LEU A 190 5.24 12.38 17.36
N GLU A 191 5.20 11.19 16.71
CA GLU A 191 4.61 11.04 15.38
C GLU A 191 3.15 11.53 15.39
N SER A 192 2.34 11.03 16.32
CA SER A 192 0.93 11.42 16.45
C SER A 192 0.75 12.94 16.68
N GLU A 193 1.57 13.55 17.55
CA GLU A 193 1.55 15.00 17.80
C GLU A 193 1.87 15.79 16.51
N ASP A 194 2.91 15.37 15.78
CA ASP A 194 3.33 16.04 14.55
C ASP A 194 2.26 15.90 13.45
N LEU A 195 1.63 14.73 13.29
CA LEU A 195 0.57 14.53 12.31
C LEU A 195 -0.63 15.45 12.56
N VAL A 196 -1.02 15.63 13.83
CA VAL A 196 -2.08 16.58 14.20
C VAL A 196 -1.67 18.02 13.83
N ALA A 197 -0.45 18.44 14.16
CA ALA A 197 0.04 19.77 13.83
C ALA A 197 0.12 20.02 12.31
N LEU A 198 0.54 19.01 11.54
CA LEU A 198 0.63 19.03 10.08
C LEU A 198 -0.72 18.84 9.40
N LYS A 199 -1.80 18.60 10.15
CA LYS A 199 -3.17 18.32 9.66
C LYS A 199 -3.21 17.14 8.68
N VAL A 200 -2.44 16.09 8.96
CA VAL A 200 -2.44 14.87 8.17
C VAL A 200 -3.63 14.00 8.60
N GLU A 201 -4.59 13.82 7.71
CA GLU A 201 -5.83 13.09 7.97
C GLU A 201 -5.94 11.79 7.16
N ARG A 202 -4.98 11.53 6.27
CA ARG A 202 -4.96 10.37 5.38
C ARG A 202 -3.54 9.96 5.02
N THR A 203 -3.40 8.70 4.59
CA THR A 203 -2.14 8.14 4.08
C THR A 203 -2.32 7.53 2.70
N PRO A 204 -1.30 7.57 1.83
CA PRO A 204 -0.11 8.35 2.02
C PRO A 204 -0.37 9.86 1.88
N THR A 205 0.42 10.68 2.59
CA THR A 205 0.48 12.13 2.39
C THR A 205 1.93 12.49 2.07
N PHE A 206 2.12 13.33 1.05
CA PHE A 206 3.45 13.72 0.60
C PHE A 206 3.71 15.21 0.79
N PHE A 207 4.94 15.51 1.23
CA PHE A 207 5.50 16.86 1.21
C PHE A 207 6.82 16.82 0.44
N VAL A 208 7.07 17.84 -0.38
CA VAL A 208 8.32 17.97 -1.14
C VAL A 208 8.95 19.33 -0.83
N ASN A 209 10.13 19.33 -0.22
CA ASN A 209 10.81 20.55 0.23
C ASN A 209 9.90 21.50 1.02
N GLY A 210 9.10 20.97 1.95
CA GLY A 210 8.18 21.76 2.79
C GLY A 210 6.84 22.12 2.14
N LYS A 211 6.54 21.63 0.93
CA LYS A 211 5.29 21.87 0.21
C LYS A 211 4.40 20.66 0.28
N LEU A 212 3.19 20.82 0.81
CA LEU A 212 2.17 19.77 0.82
C LEU A 212 1.65 19.51 -0.61
N LEU A 213 1.70 18.28 -1.07
CA LEU A 213 1.08 17.83 -2.30
C LEU A 213 -0.45 17.72 -2.12
N VAL A 214 -1.19 18.75 -2.55
CA VAL A 214 -2.65 18.81 -2.37
C VAL A 214 -3.37 17.99 -3.43
N ASP A 215 -2.98 18.15 -4.69
CA ASP A 215 -3.49 17.34 -5.79
C ASP A 215 -2.74 16.01 -5.83
N PHE A 216 -3.42 14.99 -5.30
CA PHE A 216 -2.81 13.71 -5.00
C PHE A 216 -2.78 12.79 -6.22
N GLY A 217 -1.58 12.49 -6.70
CA GLY A 217 -1.38 11.54 -7.80
C GLY A 217 0.11 11.32 -8.10
N PRO A 218 0.47 10.16 -8.70
CA PRO A 218 1.86 9.90 -9.07
C PRO A 218 2.42 10.97 -10.01
N LYS A 219 1.65 11.38 -11.02
CA LYS A 219 2.04 12.43 -11.97
C LYS A 219 2.38 13.75 -11.27
N GLN A 220 1.55 14.16 -10.33
CA GLN A 220 1.72 15.40 -9.56
C GLN A 220 2.92 15.32 -8.63
N LEU A 221 3.14 14.17 -7.99
CA LEU A 221 4.33 13.94 -7.17
C LEU A 221 5.60 14.04 -8.00
N PHE A 222 5.67 13.37 -9.14
CA PHE A 222 6.80 13.47 -10.07
C PHE A 222 7.03 14.89 -10.59
N ALA A 223 5.96 15.60 -10.93
CA ALA A 223 6.04 16.99 -11.41
C ALA A 223 6.64 17.91 -10.35
N LEU A 224 6.18 17.80 -9.09
CA LEU A 224 6.68 18.61 -7.99
C LEU A 224 8.15 18.28 -7.65
N VAL A 225 8.52 17.01 -7.62
CA VAL A 225 9.93 16.59 -7.41
C VAL A 225 10.82 17.13 -8.52
N LYS A 226 10.40 17.04 -9.78
CA LYS A 226 11.15 17.57 -10.94
C LYS A 226 11.33 19.08 -10.86
N GLU A 227 10.27 19.81 -10.46
CA GLU A 227 10.32 21.26 -10.26
C GLU A 227 11.34 21.62 -9.18
N GLU A 228 11.30 20.96 -8.03
CA GLU A 228 12.21 21.23 -6.93
C GLU A 228 13.66 20.86 -7.26
N ALA A 229 13.88 19.75 -7.97
CA ALA A 229 15.21 19.37 -8.45
C ALA A 229 15.80 20.40 -9.43
N GLY A 230 14.97 21.04 -10.25
CA GLY A 230 15.39 22.09 -11.17
C GLY A 230 15.81 23.39 -10.48
N LYS A 231 15.15 23.75 -9.36
CA LYS A 231 15.47 24.97 -8.59
C LYS A 231 16.83 24.92 -7.88
N THR A 232 17.23 23.75 -7.45
CA THR A 232 18.46 23.56 -6.68
C THR A 232 19.70 23.37 -7.57
N ALA A 233 19.54 23.32 -8.90
CA ALA A 233 20.63 23.20 -9.87
C ALA A 233 21.24 24.55 -10.30
N GLN A 234 20.69 25.66 -9.83
CA GLN A 234 21.19 27.02 -10.06
C GLN A 234 21.99 27.50 -8.85
#